data_8d93c04707a6e6020e15475d3bce11e7
#
_entry.id   8d93c04707a6e6020e15475d3bce11e7
#
_cell.length_a   1.000
_cell.length_b   1.000
_cell.length_c   1.000
_cell.angle_alpha   90.00
_cell.angle_beta   90.00
_cell.angle_gamma   90.00
#
_symmetry.space_group_name_H-M   'P 1'
#
loop_
_entity.id
_entity.type
_entity.pdbx_description
1 polymer ?
#
loop_
_entity_poly.entity_id
_entity_poly.type
_entity_poly.pdbx_seq_one_letter_code
_entity_poly.pdbx_strand_id
1 'polypeptide(L)'
;MKELKLGVVGLSDGNGHPYSWSAIFNGYDPAYMRDCGFPVIPEYLSRQKFPDDCIPHANVTHIWTQDEALSRHVAAASKIPNVVARMEDMIGQVDAVLLARDDPENHYEMAKPFIEAGLPIYIDKPLAVSREEAERIYSLERYPGQIFTCSALAYSDGVRRGDIGELYHLDATCIKDWKKYAIHVVEPALRLFDYEVKIVRHNVMANDRCRIVTLEWDGGMTTTFKTLSKAKCGFQISLYGTTGRQDIDFGGTFQMFRNALKEFIDIVRGEKENTSCKITMKAIEILERGFDE
;
A
#
# COMPACT_ATOMS: atom_id res chain seq x y z
N MET A 1 2.38 -8.09 26.32
CA MET A 1 2.40 -6.94 25.39
C MET A 1 1.01 -6.30 25.41
N LYS A 2 0.88 -4.94 25.35
CA LYS A 2 -0.45 -4.29 25.33
C LYS A 2 -1.16 -4.66 24.03
N GLU A 3 -2.43 -5.00 24.10
CA GLU A 3 -3.28 -5.20 22.93
C GLU A 3 -3.59 -3.85 22.27
N LEU A 4 -3.31 -3.72 20.97
CA LEU A 4 -3.62 -2.53 20.19
C LEU A 4 -5.03 -2.63 19.60
N LYS A 5 -5.78 -1.54 19.71
CA LYS A 5 -7.09 -1.37 19.08
C LYS A 5 -6.94 -0.54 17.82
N LEU A 6 -7.39 -1.06 16.70
CA LEU A 6 -7.31 -0.39 15.41
C LEU A 6 -8.71 0.03 14.95
N GLY A 7 -8.78 1.20 14.31
CA GLY A 7 -9.93 1.62 13.53
C GLY A 7 -9.67 1.38 12.04
N VAL A 8 -10.68 0.94 11.30
CA VAL A 8 -10.60 0.87 9.83
C VAL A 8 -11.62 1.83 9.20
N VAL A 9 -11.15 2.61 8.25
CA VAL A 9 -11.94 3.57 7.47
C VAL A 9 -11.88 3.16 6.00
N GLY A 10 -13.01 2.93 5.37
CA GLY A 10 -13.14 2.52 3.97
C GLY A 10 -14.55 2.81 3.48
N LEU A 11 -14.96 2.43 2.33
CA LEU A 11 -14.29 1.66 1.28
C LEU A 11 -14.33 2.51 0.00
N SER A 12 -13.29 2.43 -0.84
CA SER A 12 -13.32 3.02 -2.19
C SER A 12 -13.74 1.98 -3.23
N ASP A 13 -14.24 2.44 -4.37
CA ASP A 13 -14.67 1.56 -5.46
C ASP A 13 -13.54 0.66 -5.96
N GLY A 14 -13.82 -0.63 -6.04
CA GLY A 14 -12.85 -1.65 -6.46
C GLY A 14 -11.78 -2.02 -5.42
N ASN A 15 -11.82 -1.46 -4.19
CA ASN A 15 -10.86 -1.73 -3.12
C ASN A 15 -11.47 -2.49 -1.94
N GLY A 16 -11.13 -3.77 -1.81
CA GLY A 16 -11.59 -4.64 -0.72
C GLY A 16 -10.70 -4.64 0.54
N HIS A 17 -9.78 -3.69 0.69
CA HIS A 17 -8.83 -3.69 1.81
C HIS A 17 -9.48 -3.66 3.19
N PRO A 18 -10.61 -2.98 3.45
CA PRO A 18 -11.28 -3.07 4.75
C PRO A 18 -11.61 -4.52 5.16
N TYR A 19 -12.04 -5.36 4.21
CA TYR A 19 -12.26 -6.78 4.47
C TYR A 19 -10.97 -7.54 4.75
N SER A 20 -10.00 -7.40 3.83
CA SER A 20 -8.77 -8.20 3.87
C SER A 20 -7.84 -7.80 5.00
N TRP A 21 -7.62 -6.50 5.19
CA TRP A 21 -6.74 -6.01 6.26
C TRP A 21 -7.29 -6.36 7.62
N SER A 22 -8.60 -6.16 7.84
CA SER A 22 -9.21 -6.52 9.11
C SER A 22 -9.17 -8.02 9.38
N ALA A 23 -9.36 -8.86 8.34
CA ALA A 23 -9.27 -10.32 8.47
C ALA A 23 -7.85 -10.80 8.85
N ILE A 24 -6.80 -10.09 8.43
CA ILE A 24 -5.40 -10.41 8.79
C ILE A 24 -5.16 -10.21 10.29
N PHE A 25 -5.92 -9.34 10.96
CA PHE A 25 -5.86 -9.16 12.42
C PHE A 25 -6.84 -10.07 13.16
N ASN A 26 -8.09 -10.13 12.73
CA ASN A 26 -9.19 -10.70 13.51
C ASN A 26 -9.57 -12.13 13.09
N GLY A 27 -9.02 -12.64 11.98
CA GLY A 27 -9.65 -13.73 11.26
C GLY A 27 -10.93 -13.26 10.55
N TYR A 28 -11.72 -14.19 10.02
CA TYR A 28 -12.91 -13.85 9.26
C TYR A 28 -14.03 -14.88 9.44
N ASP A 29 -15.25 -14.52 9.04
CA ASP A 29 -16.38 -15.45 8.88
C ASP A 29 -16.52 -15.82 7.39
N PRO A 30 -16.31 -17.09 7.01
CA PRO A 30 -16.39 -17.52 5.61
C PRO A 30 -17.74 -17.30 4.94
N ALA A 31 -18.84 -17.32 5.72
CA ALA A 31 -20.19 -17.14 5.18
C ALA A 31 -20.40 -15.69 4.67
N TYR A 32 -20.00 -14.71 5.49
CA TYR A 32 -20.07 -13.29 5.11
C TYR A 32 -18.95 -12.91 4.13
N MET A 33 -17.72 -13.43 4.31
CA MET A 33 -16.59 -13.07 3.46
C MET A 33 -16.80 -13.50 2.00
N ARG A 34 -17.55 -14.56 1.74
CA ARG A 34 -17.90 -15.02 0.38
C ARG A 34 -18.61 -13.95 -0.43
N ASP A 35 -19.43 -13.15 0.23
CA ASP A 35 -20.27 -12.13 -0.40
C ASP A 35 -19.66 -10.72 -0.34
N CYS A 36 -18.36 -10.60 -0.03
CA CYS A 36 -17.66 -9.32 0.07
C CYS A 36 -17.53 -8.54 -1.25
N GLY A 37 -17.86 -9.14 -2.39
CA GLY A 37 -17.73 -8.52 -3.71
C GLY A 37 -16.33 -8.62 -4.34
N PHE A 38 -15.35 -9.18 -3.63
CA PHE A 38 -13.95 -9.31 -4.05
C PHE A 38 -13.50 -10.79 -4.00
N PRO A 39 -13.77 -11.61 -5.03
CA PRO A 39 -13.56 -13.07 -4.97
C PRO A 39 -12.14 -13.51 -4.61
N VAL A 40 -11.14 -12.70 -4.95
CA VAL A 40 -9.73 -12.97 -4.63
C VAL A 40 -9.46 -12.95 -3.12
N ILE A 41 -10.24 -12.20 -2.32
CA ILE A 41 -10.03 -12.09 -0.87
C ILE A 41 -10.31 -13.42 -0.16
N PRO A 42 -11.52 -13.99 -0.23
CA PRO A 42 -11.77 -15.29 0.38
C PRO A 42 -10.87 -16.39 -0.19
N GLU A 43 -10.44 -16.30 -1.46
CA GLU A 43 -9.54 -17.27 -2.06
C GLU A 43 -8.18 -17.33 -1.33
N TYR A 44 -7.50 -16.20 -1.11
CA TYR A 44 -6.20 -16.25 -0.43
C TYR A 44 -6.33 -16.40 1.09
N LEU A 45 -7.42 -15.90 1.72
CA LEU A 45 -7.66 -16.09 3.14
C LEU A 45 -7.92 -17.56 3.49
N SER A 46 -8.64 -18.30 2.64
CA SER A 46 -8.95 -19.73 2.89
C SER A 46 -7.73 -20.64 2.90
N ARG A 47 -6.60 -20.18 2.39
CA ARG A 47 -5.31 -20.90 2.39
C ARG A 47 -4.53 -20.73 3.70
N GLN A 48 -5.01 -19.87 4.60
CA GLN A 48 -4.34 -19.55 5.87
C GLN A 48 -4.95 -20.30 7.04
N LYS A 49 -4.18 -20.43 8.11
CA LYS A 49 -4.59 -21.09 9.35
C LYS A 49 -4.94 -20.04 10.40
N PHE A 50 -6.18 -19.61 10.40
CA PHE A 50 -6.66 -18.69 11.43
C PHE A 50 -7.04 -19.44 12.72
N PRO A 51 -6.69 -18.90 13.94
CA PRO A 51 -6.10 -17.58 14.18
C PRO A 51 -4.56 -17.52 14.10
N ASP A 52 -3.86 -18.63 13.86
CA ASP A 52 -2.39 -18.72 13.98
C ASP A 52 -1.67 -17.74 13.03
N ASP A 53 -2.23 -17.50 11.84
CA ASP A 53 -1.67 -16.58 10.84
C ASP A 53 -2.08 -15.11 11.05
N CYS A 54 -2.92 -14.80 12.06
CA CYS A 54 -3.21 -13.42 12.43
C CYS A 54 -1.95 -12.67 12.89
N ILE A 55 -1.97 -11.33 12.78
CA ILE A 55 -0.98 -10.48 13.45
C ILE A 55 -1.33 -10.45 14.93
N PRO A 56 -0.43 -10.93 15.83
CA PRO A 56 -0.74 -11.02 17.25
C PRO A 56 -0.78 -9.65 17.94
N HIS A 57 -1.54 -9.56 19.03
CA HIS A 57 -1.61 -8.43 19.91
C HIS A 57 -2.09 -7.12 19.27
N ALA A 58 -2.86 -7.20 18.18
CA ALA A 58 -3.53 -6.09 17.55
C ALA A 58 -4.84 -6.57 16.96
N ASN A 59 -5.94 -5.82 17.16
CA ASN A 59 -7.25 -6.16 16.61
C ASN A 59 -7.90 -4.93 16.00
N VAL A 60 -8.58 -5.10 14.87
CA VAL A 60 -9.49 -4.09 14.34
C VAL A 60 -10.78 -4.14 15.17
N THR A 61 -11.04 -3.07 15.90
CA THR A 61 -12.16 -3.00 16.86
C THR A 61 -13.28 -2.08 16.39
N HIS A 62 -13.00 -1.17 15.45
CA HIS A 62 -13.96 -0.19 14.95
C HIS A 62 -13.89 -0.10 13.44
N ILE A 63 -15.06 0.09 12.81
CA ILE A 63 -15.18 0.31 11.37
C ILE A 63 -16.14 1.45 11.07
N TRP A 64 -15.77 2.21 10.06
CA TRP A 64 -16.63 3.12 9.35
C TRP A 64 -16.45 3.00 7.84
N THR A 65 -17.56 2.97 7.11
CA THR A 65 -17.60 3.23 5.67
C THR A 65 -18.70 4.26 5.40
N GLN A 66 -18.71 4.85 4.22
CA GLN A 66 -19.72 5.81 3.78
C GLN A 66 -21.16 5.24 3.70
N ASP A 67 -21.31 3.94 3.86
CA ASP A 67 -22.60 3.23 3.90
C ASP A 67 -22.65 2.34 5.13
N GLU A 68 -23.69 2.51 5.96
CA GLU A 68 -23.84 1.76 7.21
C GLU A 68 -24.05 0.27 6.97
N ALA A 69 -24.82 -0.12 5.94
CA ALA A 69 -25.05 -1.53 5.63
C ALA A 69 -23.74 -2.21 5.20
N LEU A 70 -22.91 -1.51 4.43
CA LEU A 70 -21.56 -1.96 4.06
C LEU A 70 -20.67 -2.08 5.30
N SER A 71 -20.69 -1.09 6.21
CA SER A 71 -19.92 -1.16 7.47
C SER A 71 -20.30 -2.39 8.29
N ARG A 72 -21.60 -2.68 8.42
CA ARG A 72 -22.12 -3.87 9.11
C ARG A 72 -21.70 -5.18 8.43
N HIS A 73 -21.69 -5.20 7.09
CA HIS A 73 -21.25 -6.37 6.34
C HIS A 73 -19.74 -6.64 6.51
N VAL A 74 -18.90 -5.59 6.41
CA VAL A 74 -17.45 -5.72 6.69
C VAL A 74 -17.21 -6.17 8.13
N ALA A 75 -17.95 -5.60 9.09
CA ALA A 75 -17.86 -5.96 10.50
C ALA A 75 -18.18 -7.45 10.72
N ALA A 76 -19.25 -7.96 10.14
CA ALA A 76 -19.61 -9.38 10.21
C ALA A 76 -18.56 -10.27 9.54
N ALA A 77 -18.11 -9.89 8.32
CA ALA A 77 -17.15 -10.66 7.55
C ALA A 77 -15.77 -10.75 8.23
N SER A 78 -15.31 -9.67 8.85
CA SER A 78 -13.97 -9.56 9.45
C SER A 78 -13.98 -9.48 10.98
N LYS A 79 -15.09 -9.86 11.62
CA LYS A 79 -15.25 -9.98 13.07
C LYS A 79 -14.91 -8.68 13.83
N ILE A 80 -15.34 -7.54 13.30
CA ILE A 80 -15.13 -6.23 13.93
C ILE A 80 -16.31 -5.95 14.88
N PRO A 81 -16.08 -5.69 16.18
CA PRO A 81 -17.19 -5.59 17.15
C PRO A 81 -18.00 -4.29 17.06
N ASN A 82 -17.42 -3.17 16.58
CA ASN A 82 -18.09 -1.87 16.62
C ASN A 82 -18.18 -1.23 15.24
N VAL A 83 -19.39 -0.89 14.84
CA VAL A 83 -19.68 -0.02 13.68
C VAL A 83 -20.00 1.37 14.23
N VAL A 84 -19.28 2.41 13.77
CA VAL A 84 -19.50 3.78 14.22
C VAL A 84 -20.27 4.59 13.19
N ALA A 85 -21.04 5.59 13.66
CA ALA A 85 -21.85 6.43 12.79
C ALA A 85 -21.01 7.43 11.98
N ARG A 86 -19.92 7.93 12.59
CA ARG A 86 -18.96 8.85 11.98
C ARG A 86 -17.55 8.30 12.20
N MET A 87 -16.67 8.51 11.24
CA MET A 87 -15.29 8.02 11.36
C MET A 87 -14.56 8.65 12.57
N GLU A 88 -14.86 9.90 12.89
CA GLU A 88 -14.25 10.61 14.02
C GLU A 88 -14.65 10.04 15.38
N ASP A 89 -15.75 9.28 15.47
CA ASP A 89 -16.17 8.61 16.71
C ASP A 89 -15.18 7.54 17.17
N MET A 90 -14.22 7.16 16.30
CA MET A 90 -13.09 6.29 16.67
C MET A 90 -12.03 7.00 17.53
N ILE A 91 -11.96 8.35 17.48
CA ILE A 91 -10.95 9.13 18.21
C ILE A 91 -11.14 8.91 19.71
N GLY A 92 -10.07 8.53 20.41
CA GLY A 92 -10.11 8.15 21.82
C GLY A 92 -10.57 6.71 22.10
N GLN A 93 -11.01 5.95 21.07
CA GLN A 93 -11.42 4.55 21.20
C GLN A 93 -10.36 3.59 20.64
N VAL A 94 -9.50 4.05 19.74
CA VAL A 94 -8.47 3.26 19.04
C VAL A 94 -7.07 3.82 19.29
N ASP A 95 -6.06 2.96 19.13
CA ASP A 95 -4.65 3.33 19.27
C ASP A 95 -4.02 3.76 17.91
N ALA A 96 -4.59 3.30 16.77
CA ALA A 96 -4.15 3.67 15.43
C ALA A 96 -5.27 3.45 14.40
N VAL A 97 -5.11 4.02 13.19
CA VAL A 97 -6.11 3.98 12.13
C VAL A 97 -5.55 3.38 10.83
N LEU A 98 -6.35 2.54 10.19
CA LEU A 98 -6.15 2.03 8.84
C LEU A 98 -7.12 2.76 7.91
N LEU A 99 -6.64 3.74 7.14
CA LEU A 99 -7.41 4.38 6.07
C LEU A 99 -7.28 3.52 4.81
N ALA A 100 -8.16 2.54 4.72
CA ALA A 100 -8.14 1.47 3.72
C ALA A 100 -8.93 1.86 2.46
N ARG A 101 -8.52 2.95 1.83
CA ARG A 101 -9.06 3.53 0.60
C ARG A 101 -7.92 3.84 -0.36
N ASP A 102 -8.09 3.56 -1.65
CA ASP A 102 -7.08 3.80 -2.69
C ASP A 102 -7.48 4.93 -3.66
N ASP A 103 -8.33 5.85 -3.20
CA ASP A 103 -8.75 7.06 -3.89
C ASP A 103 -8.05 8.30 -3.28
N PRO A 104 -6.86 8.67 -3.79
CA PRO A 104 -5.95 9.64 -3.16
C PRO A 104 -6.58 11.03 -3.00
N GLU A 105 -7.54 11.40 -3.83
CA GLU A 105 -8.30 12.64 -3.74
C GLU A 105 -9.06 12.82 -2.42
N ASN A 106 -9.33 11.74 -1.68
CA ASN A 106 -10.02 11.78 -0.40
C ASN A 106 -9.09 11.64 0.80
N HIS A 107 -7.82 11.31 0.61
CA HIS A 107 -6.89 10.99 1.71
C HIS A 107 -6.69 12.16 2.66
N TYR A 108 -6.50 13.38 2.15
CA TYR A 108 -6.27 14.55 2.99
C TYR A 108 -7.41 14.79 4.00
N GLU A 109 -8.63 14.88 3.49
CA GLU A 109 -9.78 15.23 4.34
C GLU A 109 -10.13 14.10 5.32
N MET A 110 -9.96 12.83 4.90
CA MET A 110 -10.28 11.69 5.75
C MET A 110 -9.18 11.38 6.78
N ALA A 111 -7.91 11.63 6.46
CA ALA A 111 -6.81 11.41 7.38
C ALA A 111 -6.67 12.52 8.43
N LYS A 112 -7.00 13.76 8.06
CA LYS A 112 -6.80 14.97 8.86
C LYS A 112 -7.31 14.86 10.30
N PRO A 113 -8.56 14.46 10.60
CA PRO A 113 -9.06 14.42 11.98
C PRO A 113 -8.27 13.44 12.85
N PHE A 114 -7.80 12.34 12.31
CA PHE A 114 -7.01 11.35 13.05
C PHE A 114 -5.57 11.84 13.29
N ILE A 115 -4.96 12.45 12.28
CA ILE A 115 -3.59 13.02 12.40
C ILE A 115 -3.60 14.15 13.43
N GLU A 116 -4.57 15.08 13.36
CA GLU A 116 -4.75 16.17 14.33
C GLU A 116 -5.03 15.66 15.76
N ALA A 117 -5.68 14.50 15.89
CA ALA A 117 -5.86 13.84 17.18
C ALA A 117 -4.60 13.13 17.71
N GLY A 118 -3.51 13.09 16.91
CA GLY A 118 -2.25 12.46 17.28
C GLY A 118 -2.21 10.95 17.06
N LEU A 119 -3.18 10.37 16.35
CA LEU A 119 -3.21 8.93 16.08
C LEU A 119 -2.25 8.57 14.95
N PRO A 120 -1.41 7.52 15.09
CA PRO A 120 -0.71 6.92 13.97
C PRO A 120 -1.71 6.44 12.93
N ILE A 121 -1.39 6.64 11.64
CA ILE A 121 -2.30 6.27 10.56
C ILE A 121 -1.57 5.57 9.42
N TYR A 122 -2.12 4.45 8.96
CA TYR A 122 -1.75 3.82 7.69
C TYR A 122 -2.72 4.27 6.61
N ILE A 123 -2.25 5.08 5.67
CA ILE A 123 -3.01 5.54 4.50
C ILE A 123 -2.70 4.60 3.34
N ASP A 124 -3.73 4.05 2.70
CA ASP A 124 -3.58 3.16 1.53
C ASP A 124 -2.92 3.90 0.35
N LYS A 125 -2.37 3.14 -0.53
CA LYS A 125 -1.61 3.60 -1.71
C LYS A 125 -2.55 3.96 -2.90
N PRO A 126 -2.12 4.87 -3.76
CA PRO A 126 -1.01 5.79 -3.55
C PRO A 126 -1.41 6.88 -2.55
N LEU A 127 -0.48 7.37 -1.75
CA LEU A 127 -0.75 8.45 -0.81
C LEU A 127 -1.35 9.67 -1.53
N ALA A 128 -0.77 10.01 -2.66
CA ALA A 128 -1.15 11.10 -3.56
C ALA A 128 -0.65 10.78 -4.98
N VAL A 129 -1.07 11.56 -5.97
CA VAL A 129 -0.59 11.45 -7.35
C VAL A 129 0.25 12.65 -7.79
N SER A 130 0.39 13.65 -6.94
CA SER A 130 1.31 14.78 -7.10
C SER A 130 2.14 14.99 -5.84
N ARG A 131 3.29 15.61 -6.02
CA ARG A 131 4.19 15.98 -4.92
C ARG A 131 3.53 16.99 -3.98
N GLU A 132 2.83 17.97 -4.53
CA GLU A 132 2.13 18.99 -3.76
C GLU A 132 1.09 18.39 -2.80
N GLU A 133 0.27 17.47 -3.30
CA GLU A 133 -0.73 16.77 -2.47
C GLU A 133 -0.07 15.94 -1.37
N ALA A 134 1.02 15.24 -1.68
CA ALA A 134 1.74 14.45 -0.69
C ALA A 134 2.38 15.33 0.40
N GLU A 135 3.03 16.44 0.03
CA GLU A 135 3.59 17.41 0.96
C GLU A 135 2.49 18.02 1.85
N ARG A 136 1.32 18.30 1.26
CA ARG A 136 0.15 18.79 2.00
C ARG A 136 -0.33 17.78 3.04
N ILE A 137 -0.38 16.47 2.70
CA ILE A 137 -0.77 15.43 3.64
C ILE A 137 0.28 15.30 4.76
N TYR A 138 1.58 15.21 4.41
CA TYR A 138 2.66 15.12 5.41
C TYR A 138 2.76 16.37 6.30
N SER A 139 2.35 17.55 5.82
CA SER A 139 2.33 18.76 6.64
C SER A 139 1.35 18.71 7.81
N LEU A 140 0.41 17.76 7.83
CA LEU A 140 -0.51 17.52 8.95
C LEU A 140 0.16 16.79 10.11
N GLU A 141 1.32 16.13 9.92
CA GLU A 141 1.99 15.35 10.96
C GLU A 141 2.28 16.20 12.21
N ARG A 142 1.92 15.66 13.35
CA ARG A 142 2.21 16.25 14.67
C ARG A 142 3.55 15.80 15.24
N TYR A 143 4.06 14.70 14.72
CA TYR A 143 5.38 14.15 15.02
C TYR A 143 5.89 13.36 13.81
N PRO A 144 7.21 13.29 13.58
CA PRO A 144 7.77 12.58 12.45
C PRO A 144 7.36 11.10 12.44
N GLY A 145 6.93 10.62 11.28
CA GLY A 145 6.58 9.21 11.10
C GLY A 145 5.18 8.83 11.58
N GLN A 146 4.30 9.80 11.84
CA GLN A 146 2.91 9.55 12.19
C GLN A 146 2.13 8.91 11.05
N ILE A 147 2.48 9.25 9.80
CA ILE A 147 1.84 8.74 8.58
C ILE A 147 2.70 7.62 8.00
N PHE A 148 2.12 6.43 7.89
CA PHE A 148 2.69 5.31 7.17
C PHE A 148 1.88 5.06 5.90
N THR A 149 2.54 4.76 4.80
CA THR A 149 1.91 4.36 3.54
C THR A 149 2.86 3.49 2.75
N CYS A 150 2.34 2.51 2.04
CA CYS A 150 3.13 1.67 1.13
C CYS A 150 2.27 0.87 0.16
N SER A 151 2.88 0.42 -0.92
CA SER A 151 2.39 -0.75 -1.65
C SER A 151 2.79 -2.02 -0.89
N ALA A 152 1.86 -2.90 -0.60
CA ALA A 152 2.15 -4.18 0.06
C ALA A 152 3.17 -5.04 -0.72
N LEU A 153 3.25 -4.88 -2.05
CA LEU A 153 4.23 -5.58 -2.88
C LEU A 153 5.68 -5.23 -2.48
N ALA A 154 5.91 -4.02 -1.97
CA ALA A 154 7.23 -3.61 -1.47
C ALA A 154 7.66 -4.37 -0.20
N TYR A 155 6.72 -5.03 0.47
CA TYR A 155 6.94 -5.86 1.66
C TYR A 155 6.91 -7.37 1.37
N SER A 156 6.95 -7.74 0.08
CA SER A 156 7.16 -9.13 -0.30
C SER A 156 8.57 -9.60 0.08
N ASP A 157 8.66 -10.82 0.59
CA ASP A 157 9.96 -11.43 0.97
C ASP A 157 10.91 -11.58 -0.23
N GLY A 158 10.38 -11.61 -1.45
CA GLY A 158 11.15 -11.69 -2.69
C GLY A 158 11.71 -10.37 -3.18
N VAL A 159 11.30 -9.21 -2.62
CA VAL A 159 11.83 -7.90 -3.00
C VAL A 159 13.22 -7.70 -2.39
N ARG A 160 14.19 -8.39 -2.95
CA ARG A 160 15.61 -8.34 -2.60
C ARG A 160 16.45 -8.41 -3.85
N ARG A 161 17.47 -7.55 -3.95
CA ARG A 161 18.47 -7.65 -5.00
C ARG A 161 19.52 -8.69 -4.62
N GLY A 162 19.71 -9.67 -5.50
CA GLY A 162 20.83 -10.60 -5.46
C GLY A 162 22.13 -9.99 -6.00
N ASP A 163 23.17 -10.79 -6.03
CA ASP A 163 24.45 -10.40 -6.65
C ASP A 163 24.36 -10.58 -8.18
N ILE A 164 24.05 -9.50 -8.86
CA ILE A 164 24.03 -9.39 -10.32
C ILE A 164 25.07 -8.38 -10.83
N GLY A 165 26.00 -8.00 -9.98
CA GLY A 165 26.99 -6.95 -10.27
C GLY A 165 26.39 -5.53 -10.27
N GLU A 166 26.97 -4.64 -11.06
CA GLU A 166 26.43 -3.29 -11.26
C GLU A 166 25.11 -3.34 -12.00
N LEU A 167 24.09 -2.61 -11.49
CA LEU A 167 22.76 -2.57 -12.11
C LEU A 167 22.74 -1.57 -13.25
N TYR A 168 22.44 -2.06 -14.47
CA TYR A 168 22.34 -1.24 -15.68
C TYR A 168 20.90 -0.84 -15.99
N HIS A 169 19.98 -1.76 -15.78
CA HIS A 169 18.58 -1.53 -16.12
C HIS A 169 17.65 -2.27 -15.17
N LEU A 170 16.51 -1.63 -14.85
CA LEU A 170 15.37 -2.24 -14.18
C LEU A 170 14.13 -2.05 -15.03
N ASP A 171 13.45 -3.14 -15.34
CA ASP A 171 12.18 -3.16 -16.07
C ASP A 171 11.06 -3.60 -15.15
N ALA A 172 9.98 -2.80 -15.06
CA ALA A 172 8.85 -3.08 -14.19
C ALA A 172 7.52 -2.95 -14.96
N THR A 173 6.65 -3.94 -14.80
CA THR A 173 5.38 -4.00 -15.53
C THR A 173 4.24 -4.32 -14.58
N CYS A 174 3.12 -3.59 -14.73
CA CYS A 174 1.88 -3.93 -14.06
C CYS A 174 0.66 -3.78 -14.98
N ILE A 175 -0.48 -4.19 -14.46
CA ILE A 175 -1.80 -4.14 -15.12
C ILE A 175 -2.50 -2.81 -14.88
N LYS A 176 -3.58 -2.57 -15.61
CA LYS A 176 -4.54 -1.46 -15.44
C LYS A 176 -3.93 -0.08 -15.70
N ASP A 177 -4.32 0.93 -14.92
CA ASP A 177 -3.99 2.33 -15.14
C ASP A 177 -2.78 2.80 -14.31
N TRP A 178 -2.19 3.90 -14.76
CA TRP A 178 -1.01 4.48 -14.11
C TRP A 178 -1.34 5.08 -12.72
N LYS A 179 -2.46 5.77 -12.60
CA LYS A 179 -2.83 6.52 -11.39
C LYS A 179 -2.89 5.63 -10.15
N LYS A 180 -3.54 4.46 -10.25
CA LYS A 180 -3.77 3.56 -9.11
C LYS A 180 -2.80 2.39 -9.01
N TYR A 181 -2.22 1.96 -10.15
CA TYR A 181 -1.49 0.68 -10.21
C TYR A 181 0.01 0.81 -10.38
N ALA A 182 0.55 1.90 -10.95
CA ALA A 182 1.99 2.04 -11.14
C ALA A 182 2.78 1.98 -9.82
N ILE A 183 2.21 2.49 -8.72
CA ILE A 183 2.82 2.45 -7.39
C ILE A 183 3.20 1.03 -6.96
N HIS A 184 2.45 0.02 -7.40
CA HIS A 184 2.72 -1.39 -7.07
C HIS A 184 4.01 -1.95 -7.68
N VAL A 185 4.57 -1.31 -8.68
CA VAL A 185 5.87 -1.69 -9.24
C VAL A 185 6.93 -0.61 -9.04
N VAL A 186 6.53 0.65 -8.88
CA VAL A 186 7.46 1.75 -8.61
C VAL A 186 8.08 1.61 -7.21
N GLU A 187 7.26 1.50 -6.17
CA GLU A 187 7.78 1.44 -4.80
C GLU A 187 8.65 0.20 -4.53
N PRO A 188 8.24 -1.04 -4.87
CA PRO A 188 9.14 -2.18 -4.69
C PRO A 188 10.42 -2.08 -5.53
N ALA A 189 10.37 -1.49 -6.74
CA ALA A 189 11.56 -1.26 -7.57
C ALA A 189 12.56 -0.34 -6.87
N LEU A 190 12.09 0.75 -6.23
CA LEU A 190 12.94 1.68 -5.48
C LEU A 190 13.69 1.02 -4.31
N ARG A 191 13.22 -0.12 -3.80
CA ARG A 191 13.92 -0.88 -2.75
C ARG A 191 15.08 -1.74 -3.26
N LEU A 192 15.28 -1.81 -4.57
CA LEU A 192 16.26 -2.68 -5.22
C LEU A 192 17.55 -1.96 -5.65
N PHE A 193 17.58 -0.62 -5.53
CA PHE A 193 18.74 0.21 -5.82
C PHE A 193 18.75 1.49 -4.95
N ASP A 194 19.81 2.28 -5.06
CA ASP A 194 19.90 3.58 -4.38
C ASP A 194 18.98 4.60 -5.09
N TYR A 195 17.77 4.76 -4.58
CA TYR A 195 16.75 5.66 -5.13
C TYR A 195 16.95 7.14 -4.75
N GLU A 196 17.88 7.46 -3.85
CA GLU A 196 18.20 8.86 -3.51
C GLU A 196 18.98 9.55 -4.63
N VAL A 197 19.52 8.78 -5.57
CA VAL A 197 20.16 9.28 -6.80
C VAL A 197 19.17 10.10 -7.63
N LYS A 198 19.68 11.14 -8.30
CA LYS A 198 18.86 12.08 -9.09
C LYS A 198 18.41 11.46 -10.40
N ILE A 199 17.14 11.71 -10.78
CA ILE A 199 16.63 11.46 -12.12
C ILE A 199 17.11 12.60 -13.03
N VAL A 200 17.92 12.28 -14.05
CA VAL A 200 18.51 13.27 -14.97
C VAL A 200 17.73 13.43 -16.26
N ARG A 201 16.98 12.39 -16.66
CA ARG A 201 16.12 12.43 -17.84
C ARG A 201 14.93 11.50 -17.67
N HIS A 202 13.79 11.86 -18.25
CA HIS A 202 12.66 10.95 -18.39
C HIS A 202 12.01 11.07 -19.77
N ASN A 203 11.28 10.04 -20.15
CA ASN A 203 10.48 9.99 -21.36
C ASN A 203 9.20 9.22 -21.09
N VAL A 204 8.08 9.72 -21.58
CA VAL A 204 6.77 9.11 -21.44
C VAL A 204 6.20 8.78 -22.81
N MET A 205 5.70 7.55 -22.95
CA MET A 205 4.88 7.12 -24.08
C MET A 205 3.54 6.63 -23.54
N ALA A 206 2.46 7.22 -23.98
CA ALA A 206 1.12 6.88 -23.50
C ALA A 206 0.14 6.73 -24.67
N ASN A 207 -0.76 5.73 -24.54
CA ASN A 207 -1.90 5.52 -25.42
C ASN A 207 -2.98 4.71 -24.66
N ASP A 208 -4.09 4.36 -25.31
CA ASP A 208 -5.20 3.61 -24.70
C ASP A 208 -4.82 2.21 -24.19
N ARG A 209 -3.69 1.66 -24.59
CA ARG A 209 -3.26 0.31 -24.24
C ARG A 209 -2.20 0.27 -23.17
N CYS A 210 -1.36 1.29 -23.10
CA CYS A 210 -0.24 1.31 -22.16
C CYS A 210 0.23 2.73 -21.85
N ARG A 211 0.89 2.86 -20.70
CA ARG A 211 1.77 3.98 -20.37
C ARG A 211 3.14 3.41 -20.02
N ILE A 212 4.18 3.97 -20.64
CA ILE A 212 5.58 3.54 -20.46
C ILE A 212 6.37 4.78 -20.05
N VAL A 213 7.00 4.71 -18.90
CA VAL A 213 7.83 5.78 -18.34
C VAL A 213 9.25 5.25 -18.20
N THR A 214 10.18 5.84 -18.93
CA THR A 214 11.60 5.51 -18.83
C THR A 214 12.33 6.63 -18.13
N LEU A 215 13.15 6.29 -17.14
CA LEU A 215 13.97 7.23 -16.39
C LEU A 215 15.44 6.89 -16.57
N GLU A 216 16.26 7.91 -16.69
CA GLU A 216 17.72 7.82 -16.57
C GLU A 216 18.15 8.46 -15.26
N TRP A 217 18.93 7.76 -14.49
CA TRP A 217 19.43 8.15 -13.20
C TRP A 217 20.87 8.67 -13.32
N ASP A 218 21.27 9.56 -12.45
CA ASP A 218 22.67 9.99 -12.39
C ASP A 218 23.57 8.77 -12.15
N GLY A 219 24.65 8.66 -12.95
CA GLY A 219 25.46 7.43 -13.02
C GLY A 219 25.08 6.52 -14.18
N GLY A 220 24.03 6.83 -14.95
CA GLY A 220 23.69 6.16 -16.23
C GLY A 220 22.78 4.92 -16.11
N MET A 221 22.41 4.48 -14.90
CA MET A 221 21.40 3.43 -14.74
C MET A 221 20.05 3.90 -15.29
N THR A 222 19.27 2.98 -15.85
CA THR A 222 17.93 3.28 -16.36
C THR A 222 16.85 2.43 -15.70
N THR A 223 15.63 2.97 -15.61
CA THR A 223 14.45 2.20 -15.21
C THR A 223 13.32 2.41 -16.22
N THR A 224 12.54 1.36 -16.47
CA THR A 224 11.32 1.44 -17.27
C THR A 224 10.13 0.92 -16.44
N PHE A 225 9.12 1.77 -16.25
CA PHE A 225 7.87 1.43 -15.60
C PHE A 225 6.75 1.39 -16.63
N LYS A 226 5.96 0.31 -16.65
CA LYS A 226 4.89 0.10 -17.62
C LYS A 226 3.58 -0.27 -16.95
N THR A 227 2.51 0.39 -17.35
CA THR A 227 1.15 -0.08 -17.10
C THR A 227 0.51 -0.54 -18.40
N LEU A 228 -0.04 -1.75 -18.39
CA LEU A 228 -0.62 -2.41 -19.57
C LEU A 228 -2.12 -2.63 -19.31
N SER A 229 -2.95 -1.70 -19.76
CA SER A 229 -4.38 -1.53 -19.51
C SER A 229 -5.16 -2.84 -19.29
N LYS A 230 -5.32 -3.67 -20.33
CA LYS A 230 -6.11 -4.91 -20.30
C LYS A 230 -5.27 -6.18 -20.38
N ALA A 231 -3.93 -6.06 -20.33
CA ALA A 231 -3.06 -7.21 -20.41
C ALA A 231 -3.15 -8.07 -19.14
N LYS A 232 -3.06 -9.38 -19.30
CA LYS A 232 -3.03 -10.34 -18.18
C LYS A 232 -1.58 -10.71 -17.86
N CYS A 233 -0.78 -9.75 -17.37
CA CYS A 233 0.64 -9.94 -17.11
C CYS A 233 1.01 -10.00 -15.62
N GLY A 234 0.08 -9.61 -14.71
CA GLY A 234 0.39 -9.48 -13.29
C GLY A 234 1.35 -8.33 -12.99
N PHE A 235 2.11 -8.47 -11.90
CA PHE A 235 3.19 -7.56 -11.51
C PHE A 235 4.52 -8.23 -11.75
N GLN A 236 5.44 -7.55 -12.43
CA GLN A 236 6.75 -8.09 -12.81
C GLN A 236 7.82 -7.03 -12.59
N ILE A 237 8.97 -7.43 -12.06
CA ILE A 237 10.18 -6.62 -12.01
C ILE A 237 11.35 -7.50 -12.42
N SER A 238 12.14 -7.03 -13.40
CA SER A 238 13.37 -7.65 -13.87
C SER A 238 14.54 -6.69 -13.72
N LEU A 239 15.65 -7.17 -13.16
CA LEU A 239 16.90 -6.45 -13.03
C LEU A 239 17.94 -7.02 -13.99
N TYR A 240 18.72 -6.14 -14.58
CA TYR A 240 19.79 -6.46 -15.53
C TYR A 240 21.10 -5.83 -15.05
N GLY A 241 22.04 -6.66 -14.65
CA GLY A 241 23.34 -6.25 -14.16
C GLY A 241 24.51 -6.77 -15.00
N THR A 242 25.71 -6.39 -14.62
CA THR A 242 26.95 -6.76 -15.36
C THR A 242 27.25 -8.25 -15.33
N THR A 243 26.79 -8.97 -14.31
CA THR A 243 27.08 -10.39 -14.14
C THR A 243 25.84 -11.29 -14.24
N GLY A 244 24.63 -10.72 -14.38
CA GLY A 244 23.43 -11.52 -14.48
C GLY A 244 22.14 -10.74 -14.59
N ARG A 245 21.03 -11.51 -14.64
CA ARG A 245 19.65 -11.03 -14.59
C ARG A 245 18.94 -11.65 -13.41
N GLN A 246 18.02 -10.90 -12.81
CA GLN A 246 17.14 -11.39 -11.76
C GLN A 246 15.70 -10.95 -12.05
N ASP A 247 14.76 -11.88 -11.90
CA ASP A 247 13.33 -11.59 -11.86
C ASP A 247 12.86 -11.65 -10.41
N ILE A 248 12.04 -10.68 -9.98
CA ILE A 248 11.51 -10.63 -8.63
C ILE A 248 10.26 -11.49 -8.53
N ASP A 249 10.27 -12.44 -7.59
CA ASP A 249 9.08 -13.22 -7.21
C ASP A 249 8.39 -12.54 -6.01
N PHE A 250 7.21 -12.01 -6.22
CA PHE A 250 6.43 -11.35 -5.15
C PHE A 250 5.78 -12.35 -4.17
N GLY A 251 5.76 -13.64 -4.46
CA GLY A 251 5.15 -14.63 -3.58
C GLY A 251 3.64 -14.46 -3.39
N GLY A 252 3.16 -14.78 -2.20
CA GLY A 252 1.73 -14.82 -1.89
C GLY A 252 1.13 -13.49 -1.44
N THR A 253 -0.06 -13.15 -1.94
CA THR A 253 -0.80 -11.93 -1.62
C THR A 253 -1.02 -11.71 -0.12
N PHE A 254 -1.40 -12.76 0.61
CA PHE A 254 -1.61 -12.68 2.06
C PHE A 254 -0.35 -12.23 2.80
N GLN A 255 0.80 -12.85 2.48
CA GLN A 255 2.06 -12.56 3.16
C GLN A 255 2.51 -11.12 2.96
N MET A 256 2.37 -10.58 1.74
CA MET A 256 2.69 -9.17 1.46
C MET A 256 1.87 -8.20 2.31
N PHE A 257 0.54 -8.38 2.37
CA PHE A 257 -0.31 -7.56 3.22
C PHE A 257 0.00 -7.73 4.69
N ARG A 258 0.20 -8.97 5.13
CA ARG A 258 0.54 -9.25 6.53
C ARG A 258 1.87 -8.59 6.92
N ASN A 259 2.88 -8.62 6.07
CA ASN A 259 4.17 -7.98 6.32
C ASN A 259 4.03 -6.45 6.41
N ALA A 260 3.31 -5.82 5.47
CA ALA A 260 3.10 -4.38 5.48
C ALA A 260 2.29 -3.91 6.72
N LEU A 261 1.24 -4.64 7.08
CA LEU A 261 0.44 -4.37 8.28
C LEU A 261 1.25 -4.59 9.56
N LYS A 262 2.07 -5.64 9.60
CA LYS A 262 2.97 -5.89 10.73
C LYS A 262 4.00 -4.78 10.89
N GLU A 263 4.59 -4.29 9.80
CA GLU A 263 5.49 -3.13 9.82
C GLU A 263 4.83 -1.92 10.48
N PHE A 264 3.59 -1.61 10.07
CA PHE A 264 2.83 -0.53 10.70
C PHE A 264 2.62 -0.76 12.21
N ILE A 265 2.29 -1.99 12.63
CA ILE A 265 2.13 -2.31 14.06
C ILE A 265 3.45 -2.14 14.82
N ASP A 266 4.58 -2.57 14.25
CA ASP A 266 5.90 -2.40 14.86
C ASP A 266 6.25 -0.89 15.03
N ILE A 267 5.87 -0.06 14.05
CA ILE A 267 6.01 1.40 14.13
C ILE A 267 5.12 1.98 15.24
N VAL A 268 3.84 1.62 15.29
CA VAL A 268 2.90 2.09 16.32
C VAL A 268 3.39 1.74 17.73
N ARG A 269 4.10 0.63 17.87
CA ARG A 269 4.70 0.18 19.14
C ARG A 269 6.01 0.89 19.48
N GLY A 270 6.58 1.64 18.56
CA GLY A 270 7.92 2.21 18.71
C GLY A 270 9.05 1.16 18.63
N GLU A 271 8.76 -0.02 18.10
CA GLU A 271 9.74 -1.10 17.87
C GLU A 271 10.54 -0.85 16.59
N LYS A 272 9.98 -0.02 15.68
CA LYS A 272 10.61 0.45 14.45
C LYS A 272 10.38 1.94 14.23
N GLU A 273 11.34 2.59 13.59
CA GLU A 273 11.17 3.95 13.08
C GLU A 273 10.46 3.94 11.73
N ASN A 274 9.52 4.85 11.53
CA ASN A 274 8.89 5.03 10.23
C ASN A 274 9.78 5.89 9.32
N THR A 275 10.40 5.26 8.35
CA THR A 275 11.23 5.93 7.33
C THR A 275 10.59 5.96 5.94
N SER A 276 9.29 5.61 5.85
CA SER A 276 8.60 5.46 4.55
C SER A 276 8.46 6.77 3.77
N CYS A 277 8.47 7.93 4.42
CA CYS A 277 8.26 9.23 3.77
C CYS A 277 9.21 9.46 2.57
N LYS A 278 10.50 9.19 2.70
CA LYS A 278 11.48 9.42 1.62
C LYS A 278 11.18 8.58 0.37
N ILE A 279 10.96 7.29 0.55
CA ILE A 279 10.66 6.39 -0.59
C ILE A 279 9.30 6.70 -1.20
N THR A 280 8.32 7.05 -0.37
CA THR A 280 6.99 7.48 -0.81
C THR A 280 7.08 8.73 -1.67
N MET A 281 7.81 9.77 -1.22
CA MET A 281 7.99 11.01 -1.99
C MET A 281 8.71 10.77 -3.32
N LYS A 282 9.71 9.86 -3.35
CA LYS A 282 10.37 9.46 -4.59
C LYS A 282 9.43 8.69 -5.52
N ALA A 283 8.61 7.81 -4.98
CA ALA A 283 7.63 7.08 -5.77
C ALA A 283 6.58 8.05 -6.39
N ILE A 284 6.10 9.02 -5.61
CA ILE A 284 5.16 10.04 -6.08
C ILE A 284 5.81 10.94 -7.15
N GLU A 285 7.09 11.33 -7.00
CA GLU A 285 7.83 12.04 -8.05
C GLU A 285 7.80 11.26 -9.37
N ILE A 286 7.95 9.95 -9.34
CA ILE A 286 7.90 9.10 -10.54
C ILE A 286 6.47 9.00 -11.09
N LEU A 287 5.46 8.86 -10.22
CA LEU A 287 4.06 8.84 -10.64
C LEU A 287 3.68 10.14 -11.35
N GLU A 288 4.05 11.29 -10.76
CA GLU A 288 3.77 12.62 -11.31
C GLU A 288 4.42 12.80 -12.69
N ARG A 289 5.72 12.47 -12.83
CA ARG A 289 6.42 12.48 -14.14
C ARG A 289 5.76 11.59 -15.18
N GLY A 290 5.11 10.53 -14.75
CA GLY A 290 4.38 9.65 -15.66
C GLY A 290 3.12 10.28 -16.26
N PHE A 291 2.66 11.44 -15.79
CA PHE A 291 1.56 12.20 -16.39
C PHE A 291 2.04 13.28 -17.37
N ASP A 292 3.36 13.55 -17.45
CA ASP A 292 3.93 14.45 -18.44
C ASP A 292 3.64 13.93 -19.86
N GLU A 293 3.25 14.81 -20.79
CA GLU A 293 2.96 14.51 -22.20
C GLU A 293 4.06 15.03 -23.12
#